data_b3551965e2173e1d76535c01d155d0fe
#
_entry.id   b3551965e2173e1d76535c01d155d0fe
#
_cell.length_a   1.000
_cell.length_b   1.000
_cell.length_c   1.000
_cell.angle_alpha   90.00
_cell.angle_beta   90.00
_cell.angle_gamma   90.00
#
_symmetry.space_group_name_H-M   'P 1'
#
loop_
_entity.id
_entity.type
_entity.pdbx_description
1 polymer ?
#
loop_
_entity_poly.entity_id
_entity_poly.type
_entity_poly.pdbx_seq_one_letter_code
_entity_poly.pdbx_strand_id
1 'polypeptide(L)'
;MTKSIIIKKNGGPEVLELLDVIVGMPGPDEIKVTNHAIGLNYIDTYHRSGLYPLPMPSGIGLEAAGKVNEVGSNVTEFNKGDNIAYASMPVGAYSQQRIIPAKIAVKIPDGISHKMAATLMTKGLTTNYLICKTYTLKAGEIVLFHAAAGGVGQIFAQWANSIGAKVIGTVGSDEKIEIAKANGYSHVINYSKDDFAKEVLK
;
A
#
# COMPACT_ATOMS: atom_id res chain seq x y z
N MET A 1 26.05 -4.21 -7.71
CA MET A 1 25.08 -5.16 -7.11
C MET A 1 24.26 -4.41 -6.08
N THR A 2 23.03 -4.79 -5.88
CA THR A 2 22.08 -4.16 -4.95
C THR A 2 21.34 -5.25 -4.19
N LYS A 3 20.82 -4.96 -2.99
CA LYS A 3 20.08 -5.95 -2.18
C LYS A 3 18.62 -6.00 -2.60
N SER A 4 18.06 -7.22 -2.64
CA SER A 4 16.64 -7.47 -2.89
C SER A 4 16.17 -8.68 -2.10
N ILE A 5 14.91 -8.66 -1.64
CA ILE A 5 14.26 -9.84 -1.08
C ILE A 5 13.69 -10.67 -2.23
N ILE A 6 14.11 -11.91 -2.29
CA ILE A 6 13.67 -12.90 -3.29
C ILE A 6 13.06 -14.09 -2.56
N ILE A 7 11.97 -14.64 -3.12
CA ILE A 7 11.41 -15.93 -2.71
C ILE A 7 11.60 -16.93 -3.84
N LYS A 8 12.07 -18.13 -3.51
CA LYS A 8 12.28 -19.24 -4.47
C LYS A 8 11.14 -20.25 -4.44
N LYS A 9 10.34 -20.20 -3.39
CA LYS A 9 9.15 -21.05 -3.15
C LYS A 9 8.17 -20.31 -2.25
N ASN A 10 6.92 -20.75 -2.25
CA ASN A 10 5.91 -20.24 -1.31
C ASN A 10 6.17 -20.77 0.11
N GLY A 11 5.78 -20.00 1.13
CA GLY A 11 5.93 -20.39 2.54
C GLY A 11 5.66 -19.25 3.51
N GLY A 12 6.11 -19.46 4.75
CA GLY A 12 6.10 -18.48 5.82
C GLY A 12 7.22 -17.44 5.66
N PRO A 13 7.48 -16.61 6.68
CA PRO A 13 8.55 -15.60 6.64
C PRO A 13 9.95 -16.16 6.33
N GLU A 14 10.20 -17.41 6.61
CA GLU A 14 11.47 -18.09 6.41
C GLU A 14 11.90 -18.25 4.95
N VAL A 15 10.97 -18.04 4.00
CA VAL A 15 11.31 -18.12 2.57
C VAL A 15 11.81 -16.79 1.99
N LEU A 16 11.86 -15.73 2.80
CA LEU A 16 12.37 -14.43 2.40
C LEU A 16 13.90 -14.43 2.45
N GLU A 17 14.54 -14.41 1.30
CA GLU A 17 16.00 -14.39 1.19
C GLU A 17 16.51 -13.03 0.75
N LEU A 18 17.42 -12.41 1.52
CA LEU A 18 18.11 -11.18 1.12
C LEU A 18 19.29 -11.51 0.23
N LEU A 19 19.17 -11.22 -1.05
CA LEU A 19 20.18 -11.58 -2.05
C LEU A 19 20.77 -10.33 -2.73
N ASP A 20 21.99 -10.47 -3.23
CA ASP A 20 22.62 -9.53 -4.14
C ASP A 20 22.12 -9.80 -5.56
N VAL A 21 21.57 -8.77 -6.20
CA VAL A 21 21.05 -8.82 -7.57
C VAL A 21 21.73 -7.77 -8.45
N ILE A 22 21.79 -8.04 -9.74
CA ILE A 22 22.24 -7.08 -10.74
C ILE A 22 20.99 -6.44 -11.36
N VAL A 23 20.87 -5.12 -11.23
CA VAL A 23 19.82 -4.35 -11.89
C VAL A 23 20.41 -3.78 -13.19
N GLY A 24 19.87 -4.21 -14.33
CA GLY A 24 20.32 -3.77 -15.65
C GLY A 24 19.98 -2.30 -15.96
N MET A 25 19.95 -1.99 -17.26
CA MET A 25 19.45 -0.71 -17.78
C MET A 25 17.95 -0.78 -17.99
N PRO A 26 17.20 0.33 -17.83
CA PRO A 26 15.78 0.36 -18.13
C PRO A 26 15.54 0.19 -19.62
N GLY A 27 14.47 -0.55 -19.98
CA GLY A 27 13.95 -0.60 -21.34
C GLY A 27 13.34 0.75 -21.76
N PRO A 28 12.90 0.86 -23.03
CA PRO A 28 12.43 2.14 -23.59
C PRO A 28 11.34 2.83 -22.76
N ASP A 29 10.38 2.08 -22.19
CA ASP A 29 9.23 2.61 -21.45
C ASP A 29 9.36 2.44 -19.93
N GLU A 30 10.59 2.21 -19.45
CA GLU A 30 10.87 1.91 -18.05
C GLU A 30 11.74 2.98 -17.40
N ILE A 31 11.73 2.98 -16.07
CA ILE A 31 12.63 3.78 -15.25
C ILE A 31 13.35 2.89 -14.23
N LYS A 32 14.60 3.22 -13.96
CA LYS A 32 15.37 2.62 -12.88
C LYS A 32 15.29 3.50 -11.66
N VAL A 33 14.93 2.92 -10.52
CA VAL A 33 14.67 3.66 -9.27
C VAL A 33 15.51 3.13 -8.13
N THR A 34 15.97 4.03 -7.25
CA THR A 34 16.50 3.69 -5.92
C THR A 34 15.38 3.92 -4.91
N ASN A 35 14.95 2.87 -4.22
CA ASN A 35 13.94 2.95 -3.18
C ASN A 35 14.54 3.54 -1.90
N HIS A 36 13.91 4.58 -1.37
CA HIS A 36 14.27 5.23 -0.11
C HIS A 36 13.32 4.83 1.03
N ALA A 37 12.11 4.44 0.67
CA ALA A 37 11.13 3.86 1.58
C ALA A 37 10.31 2.79 0.85
N ILE A 38 9.98 1.72 1.56
CA ILE A 38 9.23 0.58 1.02
C ILE A 38 7.98 0.42 1.87
N GLY A 39 6.81 0.40 1.23
CA GLY A 39 5.54 0.13 1.87
C GLY A 39 5.34 -1.37 2.10
N LEU A 40 4.91 -1.72 3.30
CA LEU A 40 4.53 -3.10 3.63
C LEU A 40 3.01 -3.21 3.61
N ASN A 41 2.49 -4.20 2.89
CA ASN A 41 1.07 -4.42 2.70
C ASN A 41 0.70 -5.88 2.98
N TYR A 42 -0.54 -6.11 3.43
CA TYR A 42 -0.98 -7.46 3.78
C TYR A 42 -0.98 -8.40 2.56
N ILE A 43 -1.22 -7.87 1.36
CA ILE A 43 -1.16 -8.62 0.11
C ILE A 43 0.23 -9.25 -0.16
N ASP A 44 1.29 -8.68 0.38
CA ASP A 44 2.64 -9.23 0.25
C ASP A 44 2.75 -10.61 0.92
N THR A 45 1.96 -10.85 1.97
CA THR A 45 1.85 -12.17 2.61
C THR A 45 1.10 -13.15 1.73
N TYR A 46 0.13 -12.71 0.93
CA TYR A 46 -0.60 -13.55 -0.02
C TYR A 46 0.29 -13.98 -1.18
N HIS A 47 1.10 -13.07 -1.70
CA HIS A 47 2.12 -13.41 -2.70
C HIS A 47 3.13 -14.41 -2.15
N ARG A 48 3.66 -14.15 -0.96
CA ARG A 48 4.65 -15.03 -0.32
C ARG A 48 4.10 -16.43 -0.05
N SER A 49 2.88 -16.54 0.46
CA SER A 49 2.25 -17.83 0.79
C SER A 49 1.73 -18.60 -0.43
N GLY A 50 1.61 -17.94 -1.59
CA GLY A 50 1.08 -18.53 -2.82
C GLY A 50 -0.44 -18.46 -2.94
N LEU A 51 -1.14 -17.78 -2.01
CA LEU A 51 -2.57 -17.50 -2.16
C LEU A 51 -2.84 -16.69 -3.44
N TYR A 52 -1.93 -15.75 -3.74
CA TYR A 52 -1.87 -15.06 -5.03
C TYR A 52 -0.60 -15.52 -5.75
N PRO A 53 -0.72 -16.44 -6.73
CA PRO A 53 0.43 -17.07 -7.36
C PRO A 53 1.36 -16.07 -8.07
N LEU A 54 2.65 -16.29 -7.92
CA LEU A 54 3.70 -15.60 -8.67
C LEU A 54 4.59 -16.62 -9.38
N PRO A 55 5.17 -16.29 -10.54
CA PRO A 55 6.26 -17.06 -11.13
C PRO A 55 7.47 -17.09 -10.16
N MET A 56 8.07 -18.25 -9.97
CA MET A 56 9.24 -18.41 -9.09
C MET A 56 10.53 -18.61 -9.89
N PRO A 57 11.68 -18.07 -9.44
CA PRO A 57 11.86 -17.19 -8.29
C PRO A 57 11.25 -15.80 -8.53
N SER A 58 10.82 -15.13 -7.47
CA SER A 58 10.18 -13.80 -7.56
C SER A 58 10.72 -12.83 -6.51
N GLY A 59 10.75 -11.57 -6.85
CA GLY A 59 10.74 -10.48 -5.88
C GLY A 59 9.41 -10.39 -5.16
N ILE A 60 9.30 -9.58 -4.10
CA ILE A 60 8.08 -9.36 -3.33
C ILE A 60 7.89 -7.87 -3.05
N GLY A 61 6.66 -7.48 -2.68
CA GLY A 61 6.29 -6.09 -2.43
C GLY A 61 5.82 -5.36 -3.70
N LEU A 62 4.87 -4.47 -3.51
CA LEU A 62 4.25 -3.69 -4.60
C LEU A 62 4.54 -2.20 -4.49
N GLU A 63 4.85 -1.69 -3.29
CA GLU A 63 4.81 -0.28 -2.96
C GLU A 63 6.17 0.22 -2.49
N ALA A 64 6.64 1.30 -3.09
CA ALA A 64 7.80 2.04 -2.59
C ALA A 64 7.80 3.50 -3.07
N ALA A 65 8.71 4.27 -2.51
CA ALA A 65 9.02 5.62 -2.92
C ALA A 65 10.53 5.84 -2.92
N GLY A 66 11.03 6.63 -3.86
CA GLY A 66 12.46 6.86 -4.03
C GLY A 66 12.79 7.83 -5.14
N LYS A 67 13.96 7.68 -5.72
CA LYS A 67 14.47 8.55 -6.78
C LYS A 67 14.70 7.80 -8.08
N VAL A 68 14.38 8.46 -9.18
CA VAL A 68 14.71 8.01 -10.52
C VAL A 68 16.21 8.14 -10.73
N ASN A 69 16.87 7.05 -11.13
CA ASN A 69 18.30 7.01 -11.46
C ASN A 69 18.54 7.16 -12.97
N GLU A 70 17.71 6.47 -13.75
CA GLU A 70 17.82 6.37 -15.20
C GLU A 70 16.41 6.26 -15.80
N VAL A 71 16.24 6.75 -17.01
CA VAL A 71 14.99 6.73 -17.77
C VAL A 71 15.20 6.07 -19.13
N GLY A 72 14.20 5.32 -19.59
CA GLY A 72 14.17 4.75 -20.93
C GLY A 72 13.94 5.81 -22.00
N SER A 73 14.26 5.47 -23.25
CA SER A 73 14.26 6.41 -24.37
C SER A 73 12.88 7.01 -24.70
N ASN A 74 11.79 6.32 -24.35
CA ASN A 74 10.43 6.79 -24.62
C ASN A 74 9.81 7.54 -23.42
N VAL A 75 10.50 7.58 -22.28
CA VAL A 75 9.98 8.20 -21.06
C VAL A 75 10.23 9.70 -21.11
N THR A 76 9.17 10.49 -21.15
CA THR A 76 9.22 11.95 -21.22
C THR A 76 8.72 12.64 -19.94
N GLU A 77 7.94 11.93 -19.13
CA GLU A 77 7.30 12.47 -17.91
C GLU A 77 8.23 12.49 -16.69
N PHE A 78 9.34 11.73 -16.73
CA PHE A 78 10.30 11.64 -15.62
C PHE A 78 11.71 12.03 -16.06
N ASN A 79 12.46 12.57 -15.11
CA ASN A 79 13.89 12.88 -15.26
C ASN A 79 14.69 12.19 -14.15
N LYS A 80 15.98 11.97 -14.43
CA LYS A 80 16.92 11.54 -13.39
C LYS A 80 16.89 12.51 -12.20
N GLY A 81 16.72 11.97 -11.00
CA GLY A 81 16.65 12.74 -9.76
C GLY A 81 15.22 13.02 -9.27
N ASP A 82 14.20 12.80 -10.10
CA ASP A 82 12.81 12.99 -9.69
C ASP A 82 12.46 12.09 -8.52
N ASN A 83 11.74 12.64 -7.54
CA ASN A 83 11.16 11.88 -6.45
C ASN A 83 9.85 11.24 -6.91
N ILE A 84 9.74 9.92 -6.77
CA ILE A 84 8.57 9.17 -7.24
C ILE A 84 8.08 8.17 -6.19
N ALA A 85 6.81 7.81 -6.32
CA ALA A 85 6.21 6.70 -5.62
C ALA A 85 5.46 5.79 -6.60
N TYR A 86 5.30 4.53 -6.24
CA TYR A 86 4.56 3.56 -7.04
C TYR A 86 3.91 2.49 -6.14
N ALA A 87 2.80 1.90 -6.60
CA ALA A 87 2.10 0.82 -5.89
C ALA A 87 1.35 -0.06 -6.89
N SER A 88 2.07 -0.86 -7.67
CA SER A 88 1.45 -1.76 -8.66
C SER A 88 2.40 -2.90 -9.07
N MET A 89 1.86 -3.84 -9.85
CA MET A 89 2.66 -4.86 -10.53
C MET A 89 3.64 -4.20 -11.54
N PRO A 90 4.79 -4.83 -11.75
CA PRO A 90 5.27 -6.10 -11.21
C PRO A 90 5.71 -5.99 -9.75
N VAL A 91 5.65 -7.09 -8.98
CA VAL A 91 6.19 -7.19 -7.61
C VAL A 91 7.72 -7.01 -7.61
N GLY A 92 8.32 -6.83 -6.41
CA GLY A 92 9.76 -6.67 -6.23
C GLY A 92 10.16 -5.34 -5.60
N ALA A 93 9.22 -4.65 -4.95
CA ALA A 93 9.51 -3.39 -4.25
C ALA A 93 10.44 -3.57 -3.05
N TYR A 94 10.55 -4.81 -2.49
CA TYR A 94 11.49 -5.09 -1.41
C TYR A 94 12.92 -5.20 -1.93
N SER A 95 13.40 -4.11 -2.50
CA SER A 95 14.73 -3.99 -3.10
C SER A 95 15.29 -2.58 -2.92
N GLN A 96 16.61 -2.45 -2.89
CA GLN A 96 17.25 -1.14 -2.86
C GLN A 96 17.10 -0.41 -4.19
N GLN A 97 17.22 -1.15 -5.29
CA GLN A 97 17.03 -0.63 -6.65
C GLN A 97 16.25 -1.62 -7.50
N ARG A 98 15.48 -1.11 -8.44
CA ARG A 98 14.78 -1.91 -9.44
C ARG A 98 14.43 -1.12 -10.69
N ILE A 99 14.02 -1.83 -11.71
CA ILE A 99 13.39 -1.26 -12.91
C ILE A 99 11.90 -1.46 -12.81
N ILE A 100 11.14 -0.42 -13.17
CA ILE A 100 9.67 -0.45 -13.20
C ILE A 100 9.17 0.21 -14.50
N PRO A 101 8.00 -0.20 -15.02
CA PRO A 101 7.31 0.55 -16.06
C PRO A 101 7.05 1.99 -15.60
N ALA A 102 7.41 2.99 -16.42
CA ALA A 102 7.22 4.40 -16.06
C ALA A 102 5.77 4.73 -15.70
N LYS A 103 4.82 4.16 -16.43
CA LYS A 103 3.36 4.38 -16.25
C LYS A 103 2.78 4.04 -14.88
N ILE A 104 3.50 3.27 -14.03
CA ILE A 104 3.02 2.95 -12.68
C ILE A 104 3.56 3.92 -11.61
N ALA A 105 4.49 4.79 -11.99
CA ALA A 105 5.08 5.77 -11.09
C ALA A 105 4.30 7.09 -11.12
N VAL A 106 4.32 7.79 -10.00
CA VAL A 106 3.82 9.16 -9.88
C VAL A 106 4.88 10.03 -9.23
N LYS A 107 4.97 11.30 -9.63
CA LYS A 107 5.84 12.28 -8.95
C LYS A 107 5.31 12.57 -7.55
N ILE A 108 6.22 12.62 -6.59
CA ILE A 108 5.89 13.02 -5.22
C ILE A 108 5.86 14.54 -5.18
N PRO A 109 4.74 15.15 -4.72
CA PRO A 109 4.66 16.60 -4.53
C PRO A 109 5.68 17.11 -3.52
N ASP A 110 6.08 18.37 -3.66
CA ASP A 110 6.94 19.04 -2.68
C ASP A 110 6.33 19.00 -1.28
N GLY A 111 7.18 18.82 -0.28
CA GLY A 111 6.78 18.70 1.12
C GLY A 111 6.35 17.29 1.56
N ILE A 112 6.19 16.34 0.64
CA ILE A 112 5.87 14.93 0.96
C ILE A 112 7.17 14.12 0.98
N SER A 113 7.47 13.47 2.12
CA SER A 113 8.63 12.60 2.22
C SER A 113 8.41 11.25 1.51
N HIS A 114 9.51 10.59 1.08
CA HIS A 114 9.44 9.23 0.54
C HIS A 114 8.75 8.25 1.51
N LYS A 115 9.01 8.40 2.83
CA LYS A 115 8.38 7.57 3.85
C LYS A 115 6.86 7.75 3.86
N MET A 116 6.37 8.98 3.80
CA MET A 116 4.95 9.28 3.72
C MET A 116 4.35 8.73 2.41
N ALA A 117 4.98 9.00 1.27
CA ALA A 117 4.51 8.52 -0.01
C ALA A 117 4.41 6.99 -0.07
N ALA A 118 5.45 6.26 0.39
CA ALA A 118 5.45 4.79 0.44
C ALA A 118 4.42 4.18 1.41
N THR A 119 3.87 4.95 2.33
CA THR A 119 2.79 4.47 3.22
C THR A 119 1.40 4.79 2.72
N LEU A 120 1.28 5.71 1.77
CA LEU A 120 -0.01 6.23 1.29
C LEU A 120 -0.47 5.62 -0.04
N MET A 121 0.45 5.17 -0.90
CA MET A 121 0.06 4.77 -2.26
C MET A 121 -0.98 3.66 -2.26
N THR A 122 -0.66 2.47 -1.78
CA THR A 122 -1.59 1.32 -1.80
C THR A 122 -2.83 1.61 -0.95
N LYS A 123 -2.65 2.15 0.25
CA LYS A 123 -3.72 2.37 1.22
C LYS A 123 -4.62 3.53 0.80
N GLY A 124 -4.02 4.63 0.34
CA GLY A 124 -4.76 5.81 -0.16
C GLY A 124 -5.50 5.53 -1.45
N LEU A 125 -4.88 4.85 -2.43
CA LEU A 125 -5.55 4.42 -3.65
C LEU A 125 -6.72 3.48 -3.36
N THR A 126 -6.54 2.54 -2.41
CA THR A 126 -7.61 1.64 -1.96
C THR A 126 -8.76 2.43 -1.34
N THR A 127 -8.46 3.37 -0.45
CA THR A 127 -9.48 4.26 0.13
C THR A 127 -10.19 5.07 -0.94
N ASN A 128 -9.44 5.64 -1.89
CA ASN A 128 -10.02 6.44 -2.98
C ASN A 128 -11.03 5.64 -3.80
N TYR A 129 -10.66 4.44 -4.27
CA TYR A 129 -11.60 3.69 -5.09
C TYR A 129 -12.82 3.21 -4.29
N LEU A 130 -12.66 2.87 -3.01
CA LEU A 130 -13.79 2.48 -2.15
C LEU A 130 -14.78 3.61 -1.98
N ILE A 131 -14.30 4.82 -1.66
CA ILE A 131 -15.15 6.00 -1.39
C ILE A 131 -15.70 6.63 -2.66
N CYS A 132 -14.92 6.65 -3.75
CA CYS A 132 -15.25 7.44 -4.93
C CYS A 132 -15.74 6.61 -6.12
N LYS A 133 -15.41 5.31 -6.21
CA LYS A 133 -15.67 4.49 -7.40
C LYS A 133 -16.55 3.27 -7.10
N THR A 134 -16.27 2.53 -6.02
CA THR A 134 -17.09 1.38 -5.62
C THR A 134 -18.43 1.85 -5.06
N TYR A 135 -18.37 2.81 -4.16
CA TYR A 135 -19.53 3.50 -3.61
C TYR A 135 -19.21 4.99 -3.45
N THR A 136 -19.98 5.86 -4.06
CA THR A 136 -19.79 7.31 -3.91
C THR A 136 -20.40 7.77 -2.58
N LEU A 137 -19.56 7.82 -1.56
CA LEU A 137 -19.94 8.19 -0.20
C LEU A 137 -20.38 9.65 -0.13
N LYS A 138 -21.48 9.93 0.58
CA LYS A 138 -22.09 11.25 0.70
C LYS A 138 -22.16 11.72 2.14
N ALA A 139 -22.23 13.03 2.33
CA ALA A 139 -22.48 13.63 3.64
C ALA A 139 -23.78 13.12 4.27
N GLY A 140 -23.75 12.88 5.58
CA GLY A 140 -24.88 12.36 6.36
C GLY A 140 -25.06 10.85 6.33
N GLU A 141 -24.33 10.12 5.46
CA GLU A 141 -24.39 8.66 5.42
C GLU A 141 -23.63 8.02 6.59
N ILE A 142 -24.05 6.81 6.95
CA ILE A 142 -23.37 5.97 7.94
C ILE A 142 -22.83 4.74 7.23
N VAL A 143 -21.56 4.45 7.42
CA VAL A 143 -20.88 3.33 6.78
C VAL A 143 -20.18 2.45 7.81
N LEU A 144 -20.30 1.12 7.65
CA LEU A 144 -19.55 0.14 8.42
C LEU A 144 -18.25 -0.21 7.70
N PHE A 145 -17.13 -0.13 8.41
CA PHE A 145 -15.81 -0.49 7.86
C PHE A 145 -15.10 -1.51 8.75
N HIS A 146 -14.75 -2.65 8.18
CA HIS A 146 -14.00 -3.69 8.88
C HIS A 146 -12.50 -3.38 8.95
N ALA A 147 -11.82 -3.94 9.97
CA ALA A 147 -10.40 -3.68 10.23
C ALA A 147 -10.07 -2.18 10.39
N ALA A 148 -10.87 -1.48 11.20
CA ALA A 148 -10.83 -0.04 11.41
C ALA A 148 -9.45 0.53 11.79
N ALA A 149 -8.67 -0.20 12.58
CA ALA A 149 -7.31 0.18 12.97
C ALA A 149 -6.23 -0.20 11.93
N GLY A 150 -6.62 -0.82 10.81
CA GLY A 150 -5.71 -1.18 9.71
C GLY A 150 -5.31 0.04 8.87
N GLY A 151 -4.30 -0.13 8.03
CA GLY A 151 -3.76 0.98 7.25
C GLY A 151 -4.77 1.67 6.32
N VAL A 152 -5.67 0.90 5.68
CA VAL A 152 -6.79 1.46 4.88
C VAL A 152 -7.83 2.08 5.79
N GLY A 153 -8.21 1.39 6.88
CA GLY A 153 -9.25 1.83 7.82
C GLY A 153 -8.95 3.19 8.43
N GLN A 154 -7.70 3.44 8.81
CA GLN A 154 -7.30 4.73 9.39
C GLN A 154 -7.49 5.88 8.39
N ILE A 155 -7.11 5.70 7.13
CA ILE A 155 -7.29 6.72 6.08
C ILE A 155 -8.76 6.87 5.72
N PHE A 156 -9.49 5.74 5.65
CA PHE A 156 -10.90 5.72 5.28
C PHE A 156 -11.75 6.59 6.21
N ALA A 157 -11.59 6.43 7.53
CA ALA A 157 -12.39 7.19 8.48
C ALA A 157 -12.12 8.70 8.41
N GLN A 158 -10.86 9.09 8.31
CA GLN A 158 -10.49 10.51 8.16
C GLN A 158 -11.09 11.12 6.89
N TRP A 159 -11.03 10.39 5.77
CA TRP A 159 -11.59 10.85 4.50
C TRP A 159 -13.13 10.88 4.53
N ALA A 160 -13.77 9.83 5.04
CA ALA A 160 -15.22 9.78 5.18
C ALA A 160 -15.75 10.94 6.05
N ASN A 161 -15.08 11.24 7.16
CA ASN A 161 -15.43 12.37 8.02
C ASN A 161 -15.27 13.72 7.29
N SER A 162 -14.26 13.88 6.44
CA SER A 162 -14.09 15.11 5.65
C SER A 162 -15.21 15.31 4.61
N ILE A 163 -15.85 14.22 4.19
CA ILE A 163 -17.06 14.27 3.34
C ILE A 163 -18.31 14.59 4.19
N GLY A 164 -18.27 14.39 5.50
CA GLY A 164 -19.41 14.54 6.41
C GLY A 164 -20.20 13.25 6.66
N ALA A 165 -19.62 12.08 6.33
CA ALA A 165 -20.18 10.78 6.68
C ALA A 165 -19.74 10.33 8.06
N LYS A 166 -20.49 9.42 8.70
CA LYS A 166 -20.13 8.77 9.95
C LYS A 166 -19.64 7.37 9.70
N VAL A 167 -18.57 6.95 10.42
CA VAL A 167 -18.00 5.62 10.22
C VAL A 167 -18.09 4.80 11.50
N ILE A 168 -18.71 3.63 11.40
CA ILE A 168 -18.70 2.58 12.41
C ILE A 168 -17.57 1.62 12.04
N GLY A 169 -16.70 1.27 13.00
CA GLY A 169 -15.56 0.39 12.75
C GLY A 169 -15.63 -0.92 13.51
N THR A 170 -15.03 -1.97 12.95
CA THR A 170 -14.81 -3.20 13.71
C THR A 170 -13.32 -3.46 13.91
N VAL A 171 -12.97 -3.98 15.07
CA VAL A 171 -11.59 -4.34 15.47
C VAL A 171 -11.56 -5.70 16.16
N GLY A 172 -10.37 -6.31 16.24
CA GLY A 172 -10.20 -7.62 16.88
C GLY A 172 -9.60 -7.58 18.29
N SER A 173 -9.32 -6.39 18.85
CA SER A 173 -8.80 -6.25 20.22
C SER A 173 -9.09 -4.86 20.77
N ASP A 174 -9.08 -4.74 22.11
CA ASP A 174 -9.37 -3.47 22.79
C ASP A 174 -8.32 -2.38 22.48
N GLU A 175 -7.05 -2.74 22.37
CA GLU A 175 -5.98 -1.80 22.02
C GLU A 175 -6.24 -1.11 20.66
N LYS A 176 -6.88 -1.81 19.72
CA LYS A 176 -7.23 -1.28 18.41
C LYS A 176 -8.43 -0.34 18.42
N ILE A 177 -9.25 -0.37 19.49
CA ILE A 177 -10.37 0.56 19.66
C ILE A 177 -9.85 1.99 19.72
N GLU A 178 -8.82 2.24 20.53
CA GLU A 178 -8.28 3.59 20.71
C GLU A 178 -7.61 4.10 19.41
N ILE A 179 -6.97 3.22 18.67
CA ILE A 179 -6.41 3.58 17.34
C ILE A 179 -7.54 4.00 16.39
N ALA A 180 -8.62 3.23 16.33
CA ALA A 180 -9.75 3.54 15.46
C ALA A 180 -10.42 4.86 15.86
N LYS A 181 -10.72 5.07 17.15
CA LYS A 181 -11.30 6.31 17.65
C LYS A 181 -10.44 7.53 17.33
N ALA A 182 -9.11 7.44 17.54
CA ALA A 182 -8.18 8.51 17.23
C ALA A 182 -8.16 8.89 15.73
N ASN A 183 -8.57 7.98 14.84
CA ASN A 183 -8.69 8.21 13.41
C ASN A 183 -10.10 8.61 12.97
N GLY A 184 -11.04 8.83 13.90
CA GLY A 184 -12.32 9.44 13.62
C GLY A 184 -13.50 8.48 13.44
N TYR A 185 -13.38 7.23 13.88
CA TYR A 185 -14.54 6.34 13.97
C TYR A 185 -15.51 6.82 15.04
N SER A 186 -16.77 6.99 14.70
CA SER A 186 -17.83 7.43 15.61
C SER A 186 -18.24 6.34 16.60
N HIS A 187 -18.14 5.09 16.19
CA HIS A 187 -18.37 3.92 17.01
C HIS A 187 -17.42 2.79 16.61
N VAL A 188 -16.92 2.02 17.58
CA VAL A 188 -15.99 0.91 17.34
C VAL A 188 -16.43 -0.32 18.10
N ILE A 189 -16.59 -1.43 17.37
CA ILE A 189 -17.06 -2.71 17.89
C ILE A 189 -15.89 -3.70 17.91
N ASN A 190 -15.64 -4.32 19.07
CA ASN A 190 -14.67 -5.40 19.19
C ASN A 190 -15.36 -6.74 18.94
N TYR A 191 -15.25 -7.26 17.70
CA TYR A 191 -15.88 -8.52 17.29
C TYR A 191 -15.34 -9.77 18.01
N SER A 192 -14.26 -9.67 18.79
CA SER A 192 -13.78 -10.77 19.64
C SER A 192 -14.60 -10.90 20.92
N LYS A 193 -15.39 -9.89 21.27
CA LYS A 193 -16.22 -9.83 22.48
C LYS A 193 -17.69 -9.68 22.16
N ASP A 194 -18.02 -8.96 21.10
CA ASP A 194 -19.37 -8.54 20.76
C ASP A 194 -19.82 -9.15 19.42
N ASP A 195 -21.12 -9.41 19.31
CA ASP A 195 -21.75 -9.73 18.03
C ASP A 195 -21.93 -8.43 17.24
N PHE A 196 -20.99 -8.17 16.32
CA PHE A 196 -20.98 -6.90 15.58
C PHE A 196 -22.26 -6.67 14.77
N ALA A 197 -22.93 -7.73 14.30
CA ALA A 197 -24.18 -7.59 13.54
C ALA A 197 -25.31 -7.04 14.44
N LYS A 198 -25.38 -7.47 15.69
CA LYS A 198 -26.34 -6.92 16.67
C LYS A 198 -25.97 -5.50 17.09
N GLU A 199 -24.68 -5.22 17.28
CA GLU A 199 -24.23 -3.90 17.72
C GLU A 199 -24.46 -2.82 16.66
N VAL A 200 -24.32 -3.14 15.38
CA VAL A 200 -24.56 -2.21 14.27
C VAL A 200 -26.04 -1.82 14.14
N LEU A 201 -26.96 -2.66 14.61
CA LEU A 201 -28.41 -2.42 14.52
C LEU A 201 -28.97 -1.59 15.69
N LYS A 202 -28.16 -1.26 16.70
CA LYS A 202 -28.51 -0.36 17.80
C LYS A 202 -28.35 1.10 17.41
#